data_4b49129791d02ba2843541a7f90365c6
#
_entry.id   4b49129791d02ba2843541a7f90365c6
#
_cell.length_a   1.000
_cell.length_b   1.000
_cell.length_c   1.000
_cell.angle_alpha   90.00
_cell.angle_beta   90.00
_cell.angle_gamma   90.00
#
_symmetry.space_group_name_H-M   'P 1'
#
loop_
_entity.id
_entity.type
_entity.pdbx_description
1 polymer ?
#
loop_
_entity_poly.entity_id
_entity_poly.type
_entity_poly.pdbx_seq_one_letter_code
_entity_poly.pdbx_strand_id
1 'polypeptide(L)'
;VSESSTLTGSNVVKGSECQQLLLADDGTDFRPVRQFNAAEAQLALTVDGYRLLMLPFAAELPQGVYAYSIGTDMTLQPLTAIPAHQPVLVEAQGAVVLKGSGAVSFARSPLADLLRGTYTQIPLYEGDYLLGKQNGEWGFVRQNATTVLLPFGVYAQPSSTASFIPLDLSATGITDVRQDADAQSVPLYNVMGQRVGKSHKGIVIRKGKKM
;
A
#
# COMPACT_ATOMS: atom_id res chain seq x y z
N VAL A 1 -1.63 -22.02 -8.86
CA VAL A 1 -1.47 -22.98 -7.76
C VAL A 1 -1.85 -24.36 -8.27
N SER A 2 -0.92 -25.32 -8.20
CA SER A 2 -1.13 -26.71 -8.59
C SER A 2 -1.66 -27.53 -7.42
N GLU A 3 -2.51 -28.49 -7.69
CA GLU A 3 -3.04 -29.43 -6.71
C GLU A 3 -2.52 -30.84 -7.01
N SER A 4 -1.83 -31.46 -6.07
CA SER A 4 -1.26 -32.79 -6.24
C SER A 4 -0.98 -33.44 -4.87
N SER A 5 -1.14 -34.75 -4.81
CA SER A 5 -0.77 -35.55 -3.65
C SER A 5 0.71 -35.96 -3.64
N THR A 6 1.40 -35.86 -4.77
CA THR A 6 2.77 -36.37 -4.96
C THR A 6 3.81 -35.28 -5.15
N LEU A 7 3.43 -34.09 -5.68
CA LEU A 7 4.35 -32.99 -5.91
C LEU A 7 4.77 -32.33 -4.58
N THR A 8 6.02 -31.91 -4.54
CA THR A 8 6.61 -31.11 -3.44
C THR A 8 7.14 -29.80 -4.04
N GLY A 9 7.17 -28.74 -3.26
CA GLY A 9 7.66 -27.43 -3.67
C GLY A 9 6.68 -26.29 -3.42
N SER A 10 7.02 -25.11 -3.88
CA SER A 10 6.17 -23.93 -3.76
C SER A 10 4.93 -24.02 -4.66
N ASN A 11 3.85 -23.37 -4.23
CA ASN A 11 2.58 -23.28 -4.97
C ASN A 11 1.88 -24.64 -5.20
N VAL A 12 2.15 -25.62 -4.35
CA VAL A 12 1.50 -26.94 -4.39
C VAL A 12 0.56 -27.08 -3.20
N VAL A 13 -0.71 -27.37 -3.49
CA VAL A 13 -1.73 -27.64 -2.49
C VAL A 13 -1.92 -29.16 -2.36
N LYS A 14 -1.78 -29.68 -1.15
CA LYS A 14 -2.08 -31.08 -0.79
C LYS A 14 -3.29 -31.10 0.14
N GLY A 15 -4.40 -31.64 -0.35
CA GLY A 15 -5.66 -31.53 0.39
C GLY A 15 -6.06 -30.06 0.54
N SER A 16 -6.04 -29.54 1.75
CA SER A 16 -6.31 -28.12 2.07
C SER A 16 -5.07 -27.36 2.56
N GLU A 17 -3.86 -27.92 2.41
CA GLU A 17 -2.63 -27.33 2.94
C GLU A 17 -1.61 -27.03 1.83
N CYS A 18 -0.96 -25.87 1.92
CA CYS A 18 0.15 -25.44 1.10
C CYS A 18 1.31 -25.04 2.00
N GLN A 19 2.50 -25.62 1.81
CA GLN A 19 3.65 -25.28 2.64
C GLN A 19 4.14 -23.87 2.33
N GLN A 20 4.22 -23.54 1.03
CA GLN A 20 4.73 -22.24 0.60
C GLN A 20 3.97 -21.74 -0.62
N LEU A 21 3.29 -20.60 -0.47
CA LEU A 21 2.63 -19.88 -1.55
C LEU A 21 3.49 -18.68 -1.95
N LEU A 22 4.08 -18.72 -3.13
CA LEU A 22 4.89 -17.65 -3.70
C LEU A 22 4.12 -16.97 -4.82
N LEU A 23 3.69 -15.75 -4.60
CA LEU A 23 3.04 -14.90 -5.59
C LEU A 23 3.99 -13.81 -6.06
N ALA A 24 3.87 -13.41 -7.30
CA ALA A 24 4.62 -12.33 -7.91
C ALA A 24 3.69 -11.35 -8.62
N ASP A 25 4.11 -10.10 -8.68
CA ASP A 25 3.40 -9.03 -9.39
C ASP A 25 3.83 -8.99 -10.88
N ASP A 26 3.66 -10.12 -11.54
CA ASP A 26 4.08 -10.35 -12.93
C ASP A 26 2.90 -10.45 -13.92
N GLY A 27 1.69 -10.19 -13.45
CA GLY A 27 0.47 -10.28 -14.23
C GLY A 27 -0.14 -11.69 -14.26
N THR A 28 0.44 -12.66 -13.56
CA THR A 28 -0.12 -14.02 -13.49
C THR A 28 -1.39 -14.06 -12.65
N ASP A 29 -2.47 -14.56 -13.22
CA ASP A 29 -3.75 -14.74 -12.54
C ASP A 29 -3.61 -15.66 -11.32
N PHE A 30 -4.19 -15.27 -10.20
CA PHE A 30 -4.34 -16.12 -9.03
C PHE A 30 -5.77 -16.67 -8.98
N ARG A 31 -5.93 -17.95 -9.28
CA ARG A 31 -7.22 -18.67 -9.28
C ARG A 31 -7.10 -20.01 -8.57
N PRO A 32 -7.14 -20.06 -7.23
CA PRO A 32 -7.19 -21.33 -6.53
C PRO A 32 -8.54 -22.01 -6.78
N VAL A 33 -8.50 -23.33 -6.96
CA VAL A 33 -9.71 -24.16 -7.18
C VAL A 33 -10.62 -24.11 -5.95
N ARG A 34 -10.02 -24.01 -4.75
CA ARG A 34 -10.73 -23.94 -3.47
C ARG A 34 -9.87 -23.18 -2.45
N GLN A 35 -10.48 -22.85 -1.33
CA GLN A 35 -9.76 -22.33 -0.18
C GLN A 35 -8.77 -23.36 0.36
N PHE A 36 -7.61 -22.90 0.80
CA PHE A 36 -6.59 -23.71 1.46
C PHE A 36 -5.87 -22.89 2.53
N ASN A 37 -5.07 -23.54 3.39
CA ASN A 37 -4.19 -22.88 4.33
C ASN A 37 -2.76 -22.89 3.79
N ALA A 38 -2.08 -21.76 3.86
CA ALA A 38 -0.65 -21.67 3.59
C ALA A 38 0.12 -21.55 4.89
N ALA A 39 1.13 -22.41 5.07
CA ALA A 39 2.04 -22.27 6.20
C ALA A 39 2.89 -21.01 6.07
N GLU A 40 3.27 -20.67 4.84
CA GLU A 40 3.87 -19.40 4.46
C GLU A 40 3.24 -18.92 3.14
N ALA A 41 2.82 -17.66 3.09
CA ALA A 41 2.36 -17.00 1.89
C ALA A 41 3.13 -15.70 1.69
N GLN A 42 3.52 -15.37 0.47
CA GLN A 42 4.18 -14.11 0.16
C GLN A 42 3.78 -13.58 -1.21
N LEU A 43 3.75 -12.25 -1.32
CA LEU A 43 3.69 -11.51 -2.57
C LEU A 43 4.91 -10.60 -2.68
N ALA A 44 5.70 -10.80 -3.74
CA ALA A 44 6.81 -9.91 -4.10
C ALA A 44 6.31 -8.88 -5.13
N LEU A 45 6.54 -7.59 -4.84
CA LEU A 45 6.12 -6.46 -5.71
C LEU A 45 7.09 -5.29 -5.58
N THR A 46 6.91 -4.29 -6.43
CA THR A 46 7.62 -3.00 -6.34
C THR A 46 6.62 -1.89 -6.07
N VAL A 47 6.96 -1.00 -5.14
CA VAL A 47 6.16 0.19 -4.80
C VAL A 47 7.03 1.42 -5.00
N ASP A 48 6.50 2.44 -5.65
CA ASP A 48 7.12 3.77 -5.81
C ASP A 48 6.19 4.83 -5.24
N GLY A 49 6.32 5.07 -3.95
CA GLY A 49 5.45 5.91 -3.16
C GLY A 49 4.21 5.18 -2.69
N TYR A 50 3.12 5.19 -3.46
CA TYR A 50 1.86 4.59 -3.07
C TYR A 50 1.36 3.57 -4.09
N ARG A 51 0.72 2.51 -3.59
CA ARG A 51 0.07 1.50 -4.42
C ARG A 51 -1.19 0.98 -3.75
N LEU A 52 -2.27 0.87 -4.51
CA LEU A 52 -3.47 0.14 -4.09
C LEU A 52 -3.32 -1.33 -4.43
N LEU A 53 -3.59 -2.19 -3.46
CA LEU A 53 -3.56 -3.63 -3.65
C LEU A 53 -4.60 -4.36 -2.79
N MET A 54 -4.89 -5.61 -3.16
CA MET A 54 -5.71 -6.53 -2.40
C MET A 54 -5.04 -7.91 -2.37
N LEU A 55 -4.85 -8.48 -1.17
CA LEU A 55 -4.19 -9.78 -1.00
C LEU A 55 -5.19 -10.91 -0.77
N PRO A 56 -4.91 -12.14 -1.23
CA PRO A 56 -5.74 -13.31 -0.95
C PRO A 56 -5.46 -13.94 0.42
N PHE A 57 -4.57 -13.35 1.21
CA PHE A 57 -4.17 -13.73 2.57
C PHE A 57 -3.89 -12.50 3.41
N ALA A 58 -3.95 -12.63 4.74
CA ALA A 58 -3.52 -11.56 5.64
C ALA A 58 -1.99 -11.49 5.69
N ALA A 59 -1.42 -10.28 5.66
CA ALA A 59 0.03 -10.08 5.66
C ALA A 59 0.48 -9.11 6.74
N GLU A 60 1.68 -9.36 7.26
CA GLU A 60 2.39 -8.45 8.15
C GLU A 60 3.01 -7.29 7.35
N LEU A 61 3.21 -6.16 8.03
CA LEU A 61 3.90 -5.01 7.47
C LEU A 61 5.41 -5.11 7.75
N PRO A 62 6.25 -5.28 6.72
CA PRO A 62 7.69 -5.22 6.93
C PRO A 62 8.14 -3.80 7.27
N GLN A 63 9.36 -3.68 7.81
CA GLN A 63 9.93 -2.37 8.14
C GLN A 63 9.98 -1.45 6.91
N GLY A 64 9.54 -0.21 7.09
CA GLY A 64 9.51 0.80 6.02
C GLY A 64 8.32 0.66 5.07
N VAL A 65 7.37 -0.22 5.38
CA VAL A 65 6.10 -0.36 4.67
C VAL A 65 4.97 0.06 5.59
N TYR A 66 4.11 0.94 5.10
CA TYR A 66 2.92 1.40 5.80
C TYR A 66 1.68 1.03 4.98
N ALA A 67 0.58 0.77 5.65
CA ALA A 67 -0.67 0.44 4.99
C ALA A 67 -1.84 1.21 5.61
N TYR A 68 -2.81 1.52 4.76
CA TYR A 68 -4.00 2.28 5.15
C TYR A 68 -5.24 1.67 4.51
N SER A 69 -6.33 1.62 5.26
CA SER A 69 -7.66 1.48 4.67
C SER A 69 -8.14 2.86 4.19
N ILE A 70 -8.96 2.87 3.15
CA ILE A 70 -9.58 4.09 2.62
C ILE A 70 -11.07 4.02 2.91
N GLY A 71 -11.57 4.98 3.69
CA GLY A 71 -12.98 5.12 3.98
C GLY A 71 -13.79 5.60 2.76
N THR A 72 -15.12 5.53 2.85
CA THR A 72 -16.03 6.01 1.79
C THR A 72 -15.93 7.53 1.58
N ASP A 73 -15.45 8.24 2.57
CA ASP A 73 -15.15 9.69 2.56
C ASP A 73 -13.71 10.01 2.12
N MET A 74 -12.98 9.03 1.57
CA MET A 74 -11.57 9.10 1.16
C MET A 74 -10.59 9.35 2.31
N THR A 75 -10.99 9.21 3.56
CA THR A 75 -10.08 9.29 4.70
C THR A 75 -9.22 8.04 4.82
N LEU A 76 -7.96 8.24 5.20
CA LEU A 76 -6.99 7.18 5.43
C LEU A 76 -6.96 6.79 6.91
N GLN A 77 -7.03 5.49 7.18
CA GLN A 77 -6.89 4.93 8.52
C GLN A 77 -5.69 3.99 8.53
N PRO A 78 -4.67 4.21 9.39
CA PRO A 78 -3.49 3.36 9.42
C PRO A 78 -3.84 1.94 9.86
N LEU A 79 -3.18 0.97 9.26
CA LEU A 79 -3.31 -0.44 9.57
C LEU A 79 -2.02 -0.96 10.20
N THR A 80 -2.14 -1.92 11.11
CA THR A 80 -1.00 -2.64 11.70
C THR A 80 -0.63 -3.92 10.94
N ALA A 81 -1.53 -4.38 10.06
CA ALA A 81 -1.36 -5.52 9.16
C ALA A 81 -2.27 -5.33 7.95
N ILE A 82 -1.99 -6.01 6.85
CA ILE A 82 -2.86 -6.03 5.67
C ILE A 82 -3.88 -7.15 5.84
N PRO A 83 -5.18 -6.85 5.92
CA PRO A 83 -6.20 -7.87 5.98
C PRO A 83 -6.37 -8.58 4.63
N ALA A 84 -6.76 -9.86 4.67
CA ALA A 84 -7.11 -10.59 3.46
C ALA A 84 -8.38 -10.01 2.80
N HIS A 85 -8.42 -10.00 1.48
CA HIS A 85 -9.56 -9.62 0.65
C HIS A 85 -10.08 -8.19 0.82
N GLN A 86 -9.30 -7.33 1.44
CA GLN A 86 -9.63 -5.91 1.57
C GLN A 86 -8.69 -5.06 0.72
N PRO A 87 -9.20 -4.13 -0.09
CA PRO A 87 -8.40 -3.13 -0.74
C PRO A 87 -7.67 -2.25 0.28
N VAL A 88 -6.36 -2.09 0.11
CA VAL A 88 -5.52 -1.26 0.98
C VAL A 88 -4.61 -0.37 0.15
N LEU A 89 -4.30 0.82 0.66
CA LEU A 89 -3.23 1.67 0.16
C LEU A 89 -1.95 1.28 0.88
N VAL A 90 -0.92 0.91 0.14
CA VAL A 90 0.42 0.63 0.67
C VAL A 90 1.35 1.77 0.28
N GLU A 91 2.12 2.25 1.25
CA GLU A 91 3.19 3.22 1.09
C GLU A 91 4.53 2.53 1.30
N ALA A 92 5.40 2.60 0.31
CA ALA A 92 6.76 2.06 0.37
C ALA A 92 7.63 2.61 -0.76
N GLN A 93 8.93 2.32 -0.72
CA GLN A 93 9.87 2.67 -1.78
C GLN A 93 10.73 1.47 -2.15
N GLY A 94 10.65 1.02 -3.41
CA GLY A 94 11.43 -0.08 -3.96
C GLY A 94 10.76 -1.44 -3.85
N ALA A 95 11.58 -2.49 -3.80
CA ALA A 95 11.11 -3.87 -3.73
C ALA A 95 10.57 -4.21 -2.34
N VAL A 96 9.40 -4.81 -2.29
CA VAL A 96 8.68 -5.20 -1.07
C VAL A 96 8.30 -6.67 -1.18
N VAL A 97 8.41 -7.41 -0.07
CA VAL A 97 7.85 -8.75 0.07
C VAL A 97 6.87 -8.74 1.24
N LEU A 98 5.59 -8.85 0.93
CA LEU A 98 4.52 -8.97 1.93
C LEU A 98 4.37 -10.45 2.29
N LYS A 99 4.47 -10.77 3.58
CA LYS A 99 4.44 -12.14 4.10
C LYS A 99 3.26 -12.33 5.04
N GLY A 100 2.74 -13.56 5.05
CA GLY A 100 1.67 -13.97 5.93
C GLY A 100 1.52 -15.49 5.97
N SER A 101 0.47 -15.96 6.60
CA SER A 101 0.11 -17.37 6.71
C SER A 101 -1.38 -17.54 6.93
N GLY A 102 -1.87 -18.78 6.90
CA GLY A 102 -3.27 -19.11 7.18
C GLY A 102 -4.14 -19.23 5.93
N ALA A 103 -5.40 -18.85 6.05
CA ALA A 103 -6.40 -19.05 5.01
C ALA A 103 -6.11 -18.23 3.76
N VAL A 104 -6.12 -18.90 2.63
CA VAL A 104 -5.96 -18.31 1.29
C VAL A 104 -7.16 -18.71 0.44
N SER A 105 -7.82 -17.74 -0.16
CA SER A 105 -8.99 -18.01 -0.98
C SER A 105 -9.11 -17.00 -2.14
N PHE A 106 -10.06 -17.27 -3.03
CA PHE A 106 -10.50 -16.32 -4.04
C PHE A 106 -11.76 -15.61 -3.54
N ALA A 107 -11.68 -14.31 -3.38
CA ALA A 107 -12.84 -13.48 -3.06
C ALA A 107 -12.92 -12.30 -4.05
N ARG A 108 -14.10 -11.76 -4.21
CA ARG A 108 -14.33 -10.53 -4.98
C ARG A 108 -14.81 -9.45 -4.03
N SER A 109 -14.35 -8.23 -4.23
CA SER A 109 -14.90 -7.08 -3.54
C SER A 109 -16.40 -6.94 -3.87
N PRO A 110 -17.26 -6.62 -2.88
CA PRO A 110 -18.67 -6.32 -3.13
C PRO A 110 -18.84 -5.22 -4.19
N LEU A 111 -19.87 -5.34 -5.01
CA LEU A 111 -20.14 -4.35 -6.07
C LEU A 111 -20.53 -2.96 -5.52
N ALA A 112 -20.96 -2.90 -4.27
CA ALA A 112 -21.31 -1.64 -3.60
C ALA A 112 -20.10 -0.89 -3.05
N ASP A 113 -18.91 -1.53 -2.99
CA ASP A 113 -17.72 -0.92 -2.43
C ASP A 113 -17.15 0.11 -3.40
N LEU A 114 -16.66 1.22 -2.84
CA LEU A 114 -15.94 2.25 -3.57
C LEU A 114 -14.68 1.71 -4.24
N LEU A 115 -13.93 0.87 -3.51
CA LEU A 115 -12.70 0.23 -3.98
C LEU A 115 -12.95 -1.23 -4.29
N ARG A 116 -12.46 -1.68 -5.44
CA ARG A 116 -12.63 -3.05 -5.91
C ARG A 116 -11.29 -3.64 -6.31
N GLY A 117 -10.94 -4.74 -5.64
CA GLY A 117 -9.73 -5.50 -5.94
C GLY A 117 -10.02 -6.71 -6.82
N THR A 118 -8.96 -7.20 -7.48
CA THR A 118 -8.99 -8.40 -8.30
C THR A 118 -7.75 -9.27 -8.07
N TYR A 119 -7.90 -10.58 -8.29
CA TYR A 119 -6.79 -11.54 -8.32
C TYR A 119 -6.50 -12.06 -9.73
N THR A 120 -7.21 -11.52 -10.71
CA THR A 120 -7.06 -11.88 -12.11
C THR A 120 -7.00 -10.62 -12.95
N GLN A 121 -6.47 -10.73 -14.14
CA GLN A 121 -6.58 -9.64 -15.11
C GLN A 121 -8.05 -9.35 -15.43
N ILE A 122 -8.43 -8.08 -15.37
CA ILE A 122 -9.76 -7.62 -15.74
C ILE A 122 -9.67 -6.37 -16.62
N PRO A 123 -10.60 -6.19 -17.58
CA PRO A 123 -10.72 -4.91 -18.27
C PRO A 123 -11.26 -3.85 -17.30
N LEU A 124 -10.69 -2.66 -17.35
CA LEU A 124 -11.26 -1.43 -16.81
C LEU A 124 -11.83 -0.62 -17.95
N TYR A 125 -12.94 0.02 -17.72
CA TYR A 125 -13.65 0.79 -18.72
C TYR A 125 -13.47 2.29 -18.50
N GLU A 126 -13.88 3.07 -19.49
CA GLU A 126 -14.00 4.51 -19.34
C GLU A 126 -14.89 4.84 -18.15
N GLY A 127 -14.40 5.71 -17.27
CA GLY A 127 -15.09 6.11 -16.04
C GLY A 127 -14.63 5.39 -14.79
N ASP A 128 -13.90 4.27 -14.88
CA ASP A 128 -13.20 3.69 -13.74
C ASP A 128 -12.01 4.57 -13.34
N TYR A 129 -11.55 4.45 -12.10
CA TYR A 129 -10.46 5.25 -11.57
C TYR A 129 -9.30 4.38 -11.08
N LEU A 130 -8.08 4.79 -11.41
CA LEU A 130 -6.86 4.19 -10.89
C LEU A 130 -6.10 5.17 -10.00
N LEU A 131 -5.38 4.65 -9.01
CA LEU A 131 -4.44 5.45 -8.25
C LEU A 131 -3.33 5.95 -9.17
N GLY A 132 -3.06 7.24 -9.10
CA GLY A 132 -2.03 7.88 -9.91
C GLY A 132 -1.67 9.27 -9.41
N LYS A 133 -0.72 9.90 -10.07
CA LYS A 133 -0.33 11.29 -9.80
C LYS A 133 -0.87 12.22 -10.88
N GLN A 134 -1.41 13.36 -10.46
CA GLN A 134 -1.73 14.48 -11.34
C GLN A 134 -1.18 15.77 -10.72
N ASN A 135 -0.39 16.53 -11.46
CA ASN A 135 0.28 17.74 -10.99
C ASN A 135 1.10 17.58 -9.69
N GLY A 136 1.68 16.39 -9.48
CA GLY A 136 2.46 16.07 -8.29
C GLY A 136 1.65 15.51 -7.11
N GLU A 137 0.33 15.60 -7.15
CA GLU A 137 -0.56 15.08 -6.10
C GLU A 137 -1.02 13.65 -6.41
N TRP A 138 -1.10 12.81 -5.37
CA TRP A 138 -1.68 11.49 -5.46
C TRP A 138 -3.21 11.53 -5.36
N GLY A 139 -3.85 10.70 -6.16
CA GLY A 139 -5.30 10.61 -6.16
C GLY A 139 -5.80 9.57 -7.14
N PHE A 140 -7.09 9.57 -7.37
CA PHE A 140 -7.76 8.69 -8.30
C PHE A 140 -7.93 9.41 -9.65
N VAL A 141 -7.28 8.88 -10.68
CA VAL A 141 -7.31 9.38 -12.06
C VAL A 141 -8.38 8.62 -12.84
N ARG A 142 -9.33 9.35 -13.42
CA ARG A 142 -10.39 8.76 -14.27
C ARG A 142 -9.80 8.21 -15.55
N GLN A 143 -10.14 6.98 -15.89
CA GLN A 143 -9.74 6.35 -17.14
C GLN A 143 -10.57 6.90 -18.31
N ASN A 144 -9.92 7.28 -19.38
CA ASN A 144 -10.54 7.80 -20.60
C ASN A 144 -10.63 6.76 -21.72
N ALA A 145 -10.09 5.58 -21.49
CA ALA A 145 -10.07 4.47 -22.43
C ALA A 145 -10.05 3.14 -21.68
N THR A 146 -10.42 2.08 -22.35
CA THR A 146 -10.28 0.73 -21.81
C THR A 146 -8.82 0.38 -21.59
N THR A 147 -8.51 -0.11 -20.39
CA THR A 147 -7.18 -0.61 -20.00
C THR A 147 -7.32 -1.94 -19.28
N VAL A 148 -6.22 -2.53 -18.84
CA VAL A 148 -6.21 -3.80 -18.08
C VAL A 148 -5.70 -3.54 -16.67
N LEU A 149 -6.47 -3.96 -15.67
CA LEU A 149 -6.01 -4.06 -14.30
C LEU A 149 -5.36 -5.43 -14.09
N LEU A 150 -4.13 -5.42 -13.60
CA LEU A 150 -3.38 -6.63 -13.29
C LEU A 150 -3.86 -7.28 -11.99
N PRO A 151 -3.57 -8.57 -11.77
CA PRO A 151 -3.87 -9.26 -10.52
C PRO A 151 -3.31 -8.52 -9.30
N PHE A 152 -3.99 -8.66 -8.17
CA PHE A 152 -3.74 -7.94 -6.91
C PHE A 152 -3.97 -6.43 -6.97
N GLY A 153 -4.29 -5.89 -8.13
CA GLY A 153 -4.62 -4.47 -8.32
C GLY A 153 -6.01 -4.12 -7.79
N VAL A 154 -6.20 -2.82 -7.57
CA VAL A 154 -7.44 -2.22 -7.07
C VAL A 154 -7.79 -1.00 -7.92
N TYR A 155 -9.06 -0.81 -8.20
CA TYR A 155 -9.62 0.36 -8.85
C TYR A 155 -10.75 0.94 -8.04
N ALA A 156 -11.13 2.18 -8.32
CA ALA A 156 -12.25 2.85 -7.66
C ALA A 156 -13.39 3.14 -8.65
N GLN A 157 -14.63 3.10 -8.12
CA GLN A 157 -15.84 3.51 -8.84
C GLN A 157 -16.65 4.51 -7.99
N PRO A 158 -16.13 5.73 -7.80
CA PRO A 158 -16.86 6.77 -7.08
C PRO A 158 -18.03 7.28 -7.93
N SER A 159 -19.04 7.86 -7.29
CA SER A 159 -20.16 8.54 -7.97
C SER A 159 -19.75 9.90 -8.59
N SER A 160 -18.47 10.13 -8.82
CA SER A 160 -17.90 11.36 -9.37
C SER A 160 -17.66 11.24 -10.86
N THR A 161 -17.75 12.36 -11.57
CA THR A 161 -17.35 12.50 -12.99
C THR A 161 -16.07 13.33 -13.15
N ALA A 162 -15.43 13.76 -12.05
CA ALA A 162 -14.20 14.52 -12.07
C ALA A 162 -13.08 13.72 -12.75
N SER A 163 -12.19 14.38 -13.47
CA SER A 163 -11.02 13.73 -14.09
C SER A 163 -10.00 13.23 -13.07
N PHE A 164 -9.98 13.85 -11.88
CA PHE A 164 -9.09 13.55 -10.78
C PHE A 164 -9.80 13.79 -9.45
N ILE A 165 -9.59 12.88 -8.51
CA ILE A 165 -10.07 12.98 -7.12
C ILE A 165 -8.83 12.89 -6.23
N PRO A 166 -8.41 13.99 -5.58
CA PRO A 166 -7.22 13.99 -4.74
C PRO A 166 -7.41 13.06 -3.53
N LEU A 167 -6.33 12.42 -3.11
CA LEU A 167 -6.28 11.63 -1.90
C LEU A 167 -5.62 12.46 -0.80
N ASP A 168 -6.33 12.66 0.31
CA ASP A 168 -5.78 13.39 1.45
C ASP A 168 -4.78 12.51 2.22
N LEU A 169 -3.51 12.71 1.95
CA LEU A 169 -2.41 12.01 2.61
C LEU A 169 -2.00 12.66 3.94
N SER A 170 -2.54 13.82 4.30
CA SER A 170 -2.18 14.54 5.54
C SER A 170 -2.67 13.83 6.80
N ALA A 171 -3.70 13.00 6.69
CA ALA A 171 -4.27 12.21 7.79
C ALA A 171 -3.39 11.02 8.21
N THR A 172 -2.28 10.73 7.52
CA THR A 172 -1.43 9.57 7.78
C THR A 172 -0.59 9.67 9.05
N GLY A 173 -0.60 10.80 9.77
CA GLY A 173 0.18 10.98 11.01
C GLY A 173 1.70 10.91 10.82
N ILE A 174 2.16 10.55 9.64
CA ILE A 174 3.55 10.68 9.21
C ILE A 174 3.62 12.00 8.45
N THR A 175 3.67 13.10 9.20
CA THR A 175 4.25 14.31 8.65
C THR A 175 5.61 13.91 8.13
N ASP A 176 5.74 13.89 6.83
CA ASP A 176 6.98 13.80 6.08
C ASP A 176 8.09 14.51 6.88
N VAL A 177 8.93 13.74 7.52
CA VAL A 177 10.24 14.25 7.90
C VAL A 177 11.02 14.29 6.59
N ARG A 178 10.52 15.10 5.64
CA ARG A 178 11.37 15.60 4.59
C ARG A 178 12.54 16.21 5.33
N GLN A 179 13.66 15.56 5.27
CA GLN A 179 14.92 16.24 5.43
C GLN A 179 14.91 17.31 4.33
N ASP A 180 14.36 18.48 4.66
CA ASP A 180 14.60 19.67 3.89
C ASP A 180 16.12 19.78 3.79
N ALA A 181 16.63 19.45 2.60
CA ALA A 181 18.02 19.69 2.23
C ALA A 181 18.34 21.20 2.25
N ASP A 182 17.39 22.06 2.59
CA ASP A 182 17.55 23.46 2.90
C ASP A 182 17.76 23.67 4.41
N ALA A 183 19.00 23.45 4.82
CA ALA A 183 19.55 23.70 6.14
C ALA A 183 19.53 25.20 6.53
N GLN A 184 18.38 25.86 6.58
CA GLN A 184 18.35 27.28 6.99
C GLN A 184 17.52 27.64 8.21
N SER A 185 16.85 26.70 8.90
CA SER A 185 16.13 27.06 10.12
C SER A 185 16.16 26.02 11.24
N VAL A 186 17.33 25.44 11.52
CA VAL A 186 17.45 24.69 12.78
C VAL A 186 17.31 25.71 13.93
N PRO A 187 16.29 25.60 14.80
CA PRO A 187 16.09 26.54 15.88
C PRO A 187 17.28 26.54 16.84
N LEU A 188 17.71 27.70 17.20
CA LEU A 188 18.77 27.94 18.19
C LEU A 188 18.12 28.12 19.56
N TYR A 189 18.70 27.55 20.61
CA TYR A 189 18.25 27.70 22.00
C TYR A 189 19.38 28.24 22.86
N ASN A 190 19.05 29.07 23.83
CA ASN A 190 20.01 29.45 24.86
C ASN A 190 20.14 28.32 25.89
N VAL A 191 21.05 28.50 26.84
CA VAL A 191 21.29 27.50 27.92
C VAL A 191 20.08 27.27 28.85
N MET A 192 19.08 28.14 28.83
CA MET A 192 17.81 28.00 29.57
C MET A 192 16.72 27.29 28.74
N GLY A 193 17.04 26.80 27.52
CA GLY A 193 16.09 26.11 26.65
C GLY A 193 15.13 27.02 25.88
N GLN A 194 15.30 28.33 25.91
CA GLN A 194 14.47 29.29 25.20
C GLN A 194 14.97 29.45 23.77
N ARG A 195 14.04 29.47 22.78
CA ARG A 195 14.36 29.69 21.37
C ARG A 195 14.89 31.12 21.16
N VAL A 196 16.04 31.21 20.49
CA VAL A 196 16.70 32.51 20.24
C VAL A 196 16.98 32.72 18.76
N GLY A 197 17.07 33.97 18.35
CA GLY A 197 17.41 34.32 16.94
C GLY A 197 18.93 34.27 16.70
N LYS A 198 19.29 34.33 15.40
CA LYS A 198 20.71 34.32 14.96
C LYS A 198 21.56 35.47 15.52
N SER A 199 20.94 36.55 16.03
CA SER A 199 21.60 37.70 16.62
C SER A 199 21.82 37.60 18.13
N HIS A 200 21.49 36.46 18.74
CA HIS A 200 21.63 36.26 20.18
C HIS A 200 23.12 36.30 20.58
N LYS A 201 23.44 37.18 21.53
CA LYS A 201 24.79 37.29 22.13
C LYS A 201 24.86 36.37 23.34
N GLY A 202 25.43 35.19 23.20
CA GLY A 202 25.55 34.20 24.25
C GLY A 202 25.73 32.79 23.72
N ILE A 203 25.86 31.82 24.64
CA ILE A 203 25.98 30.42 24.26
C ILE A 203 24.66 29.93 23.66
N VAL A 204 24.71 29.39 22.47
CA VAL A 204 23.56 28.76 21.80
C VAL A 204 23.76 27.26 21.64
N ILE A 205 22.66 26.51 21.72
CA ILE A 205 22.62 25.08 21.51
C ILE A 205 21.93 24.84 20.18
N ARG A 206 22.59 24.09 19.30
CA ARG A 206 22.06 23.64 18.02
C ARG A 206 22.19 22.13 17.92
N LYS A 207 21.08 21.42 17.68
CA LYS A 207 21.05 19.94 17.66
C LYS A 207 21.70 19.30 18.90
N GLY A 208 21.49 19.88 20.10
CA GLY A 208 22.05 19.37 21.35
C GLY A 208 23.56 19.61 21.54
N LYS A 209 24.24 20.33 20.66
CA LYS A 209 25.66 20.72 20.81
C LYS A 209 25.80 22.23 21.13
N LYS A 210 26.68 22.53 22.06
CA LYS A 210 27.08 23.90 22.41
C LYS A 210 27.90 24.46 21.25
N MET A 211 27.58 25.67 20.82
CA MET A 211 28.32 26.46 19.82
C MET A 211 28.85 27.73 20.50
#